data_cd714e37291cd5f8ff1dfdc84813e25e
#
_entry.id   cd714e37291cd5f8ff1dfdc84813e25e
#
_cell.length_a   1.000
_cell.length_b   1.000
_cell.length_c   1.000
_cell.angle_alpha   90.00
_cell.angle_beta   90.00
_cell.angle_gamma   90.00
#
_symmetry.space_group_name_H-M   'P 1'
#
loop_
_entity.id
_entity.type
_entity.pdbx_description
1 polymer ?
#
loop_
_entity_poly.entity_id
_entity_poly.type
_entity_poly.pdbx_seq_one_letter_code
_entity_poly.pdbx_strand_id
1 'polypeptide(L)'
;VLDTNKEKTMKAPVTAILAMDLSFYEDLPKNFPAMDVSFLFKDNLDFTYQTAFRNSSLQGGYFMKAAHALGLGTGPMSGFDNNGLDEEFFKNKNWKSNFLCNLGYGDEKQTRPRAPRYEFDEIVEIL
;
A
#
# COMPACT_ATOMS: atom_id res chain seq x y z
N VAL A 1 -0.09 -1.42 15.41
CA VAL A 1 -0.86 -2.53 14.79
C VAL A 1 -1.81 -3.12 15.81
N LEU A 2 -2.88 -3.78 15.34
CA LEU A 2 -3.79 -4.55 16.21
C LEU A 2 -3.02 -5.65 16.95
N ASP A 3 -3.44 -5.96 18.17
CA ASP A 3 -2.77 -6.96 19.03
C ASP A 3 -2.62 -8.32 18.34
N THR A 4 -3.60 -8.73 17.55
CA THR A 4 -3.56 -9.98 16.76
C THR A 4 -2.43 -10.03 15.72
N ASN A 5 -1.90 -8.89 15.30
CA ASN A 5 -0.82 -8.77 14.32
C ASN A 5 0.52 -8.38 14.94
N LYS A 6 0.53 -7.96 16.21
CA LYS A 6 1.71 -7.43 16.89
C LYS A 6 2.87 -8.43 16.91
N GLU A 7 2.60 -9.65 17.33
CA GLU A 7 3.63 -10.69 17.42
C GLU A 7 4.26 -11.00 16.05
N LYS A 8 3.44 -11.10 15.00
CA LYS A 8 3.91 -11.35 13.63
C LYS A 8 4.78 -10.21 13.11
N THR A 9 4.34 -8.97 13.38
CA THR A 9 5.07 -7.77 12.95
C THR A 9 6.42 -7.68 13.67
N MET A 10 6.46 -7.98 14.96
CA MET A 10 7.72 -7.99 15.74
C MET A 10 8.69 -9.10 15.32
N LYS A 11 8.19 -10.22 14.78
CA LYS A 11 9.01 -11.32 14.27
C LYS A 11 9.45 -11.14 12.82
N ALA A 12 8.76 -10.31 12.06
CA ALA A 12 9.12 -10.05 10.67
C ALA A 12 10.47 -9.31 10.60
N PRO A 13 11.41 -9.76 9.75
CA PRO A 13 12.70 -9.07 9.59
C PRO A 13 12.55 -7.65 9.05
N VAL A 14 11.52 -7.40 8.26
CA VAL A 14 11.21 -6.07 7.69
C VAL A 14 9.70 -5.85 7.68
N THR A 15 9.29 -4.64 8.03
CA THR A 15 7.92 -4.14 7.81
C THR A 15 8.00 -2.91 6.91
N ALA A 16 7.48 -3.01 5.71
CA ALA A 16 7.35 -1.89 4.78
C ALA A 16 6.09 -1.07 5.12
N ILE A 17 6.21 0.25 5.09
CA ILE A 17 5.09 1.17 5.17
C ILE A 17 4.75 1.60 3.74
N LEU A 18 3.63 1.14 3.21
CA LEU A 18 3.12 1.60 1.91
C LEU A 18 2.38 2.91 2.17
N ALA A 19 2.90 3.98 1.59
CA ALA A 19 2.35 5.32 1.79
C ALA A 19 1.86 5.92 0.47
N MET A 20 1.00 6.91 0.56
CA MET A 20 0.59 7.78 -0.54
C MET A 20 1.14 9.17 -0.31
N ASP A 21 1.67 9.78 -1.37
CA ASP A 21 2.11 11.16 -1.38
C ASP A 21 0.96 12.05 -1.85
N LEU A 22 0.50 12.96 -0.99
CA LEU A 22 -0.57 13.89 -1.33
C LEU A 22 -0.06 15.12 -2.11
N SER A 23 1.25 15.25 -2.28
CA SER A 23 1.89 16.27 -3.13
C SER A 23 2.46 15.69 -4.44
N PHE A 24 2.09 14.45 -4.82
CA PHE A 24 2.62 13.77 -6.01
C PHE A 24 2.49 14.61 -7.30
N TYR A 25 1.48 15.48 -7.36
CA TYR A 25 1.23 16.31 -8.53
C TYR A 25 2.30 17.38 -8.76
N GLU A 26 3.08 17.74 -7.75
CA GLU A 26 4.19 18.68 -7.87
C GLU A 26 5.31 18.11 -8.75
N ASP A 27 5.46 16.79 -8.79
CA ASP A 27 6.44 16.08 -9.61
C ASP A 27 5.93 15.73 -11.02
N LEU A 28 4.66 16.00 -11.34
CA LEU A 28 4.10 15.68 -12.65
C LEU A 28 4.83 16.38 -13.83
N PRO A 29 5.25 17.63 -13.73
CA PRO A 29 6.02 18.25 -14.83
C PRO A 29 7.30 17.49 -15.16
N LYS A 30 7.91 16.83 -14.18
CA LYS A 30 9.10 16.00 -14.36
C LYS A 30 8.77 14.59 -14.85
N ASN A 31 7.74 13.97 -14.27
CA ASN A 31 7.40 12.56 -14.49
C ASN A 31 6.48 12.36 -15.69
N PHE A 32 5.77 13.40 -16.10
CA PHE A 32 4.87 13.42 -17.25
C PHE A 32 5.08 14.71 -18.07
N PRO A 33 6.24 14.87 -18.73
CA PRO A 33 6.63 16.11 -19.41
C PRO A 33 5.82 16.44 -20.66
N ALA A 34 4.99 15.48 -21.14
CA ALA A 34 4.16 15.70 -22.32
C ALA A 34 3.08 16.77 -22.12
N MET A 35 2.59 16.93 -20.90
CA MET A 35 1.55 17.90 -20.55
C MET A 35 1.53 18.15 -19.04
N ASP A 36 1.52 19.41 -18.63
CA ASP A 36 1.30 19.75 -17.23
C ASP A 36 -0.19 19.63 -16.88
N VAL A 37 -0.51 18.64 -16.06
CA VAL A 37 -1.85 18.37 -15.54
C VAL A 37 -1.94 18.57 -14.02
N SER A 38 -0.94 19.17 -13.41
CA SER A 38 -0.87 19.41 -11.96
C SER A 38 -2.05 20.24 -11.44
N PHE A 39 -2.59 21.15 -12.27
CA PHE A 39 -3.74 21.99 -11.95
C PHE A 39 -5.02 21.19 -11.62
N LEU A 40 -5.15 19.95 -12.10
CA LEU A 40 -6.32 19.09 -11.80
C LEU A 40 -6.36 18.68 -10.33
N PHE A 41 -5.21 18.68 -9.66
CA PHE A 41 -5.03 18.19 -8.29
C PHE A 41 -4.90 19.31 -7.26
N LYS A 42 -4.22 20.40 -7.62
CA LYS A 42 -3.79 21.44 -6.70
C LYS A 42 -4.89 21.99 -5.79
N ASP A 43 -6.09 22.19 -6.35
CA ASP A 43 -7.22 22.77 -5.63
C ASP A 43 -8.38 21.76 -5.43
N ASN A 44 -8.12 20.47 -5.65
CA ASN A 44 -9.11 19.40 -5.53
C ASN A 44 -8.59 18.29 -4.61
N LEU A 45 -8.71 18.51 -3.31
CA LEU A 45 -8.19 17.60 -2.28
C LEU A 45 -8.77 16.19 -2.37
N ASP A 46 -10.06 16.07 -2.66
CA ASP A 46 -10.72 14.75 -2.77
C ASP A 46 -10.19 13.96 -3.96
N PHE A 47 -10.05 14.61 -5.12
CA PHE A 47 -9.50 13.98 -6.31
C PHE A 47 -8.03 13.60 -6.12
N THR A 48 -7.25 14.47 -5.48
CA THR A 48 -5.85 14.22 -5.12
C THR A 48 -5.73 13.00 -4.20
N TYR A 49 -6.53 12.96 -3.14
CA TYR A 49 -6.54 11.84 -2.21
C TYR A 49 -6.91 10.53 -2.89
N GLN A 50 -8.01 10.50 -3.64
CA GLN A 50 -8.46 9.29 -4.35
C GLN A 50 -7.41 8.79 -5.34
N THR A 51 -6.76 9.70 -6.06
CA THR A 51 -5.71 9.35 -7.03
C THR A 51 -4.47 8.82 -6.33
N ALA A 52 -3.99 9.47 -5.28
CA ALA A 52 -2.85 9.04 -4.49
C ALA A 52 -3.11 7.67 -3.84
N PHE A 53 -4.29 7.47 -3.26
CA PHE A 53 -4.69 6.20 -2.64
C PHE A 53 -4.74 5.06 -3.65
N ARG A 54 -5.35 5.28 -4.82
CA ARG A 54 -5.43 4.29 -5.91
C ARG A 54 -4.04 3.89 -6.40
N ASN A 55 -3.20 4.87 -6.68
CA ASN A 55 -1.84 4.64 -7.17
C ASN A 55 -0.98 3.92 -6.13
N SER A 56 -1.04 4.32 -4.87
CA SER A 56 -0.34 3.64 -3.77
C SER A 56 -0.81 2.19 -3.60
N SER A 57 -2.10 1.93 -3.73
CA SER A 57 -2.65 0.56 -3.63
C SER A 57 -2.19 -0.32 -4.79
N LEU A 58 -2.18 0.21 -6.03
CA LEU A 58 -1.65 -0.48 -7.20
C LEU A 58 -0.16 -0.77 -7.04
N GLN A 59 0.63 0.23 -6.62
CA GLN A 59 2.06 0.05 -6.33
C GLN A 59 2.29 -1.02 -5.27
N GLY A 60 1.49 -1.02 -4.21
CA GLY A 60 1.56 -2.03 -3.16
C GLY A 60 1.28 -3.44 -3.69
N GLY A 61 0.34 -3.61 -4.62
CA GLY A 61 0.11 -4.87 -5.31
C GLY A 61 1.34 -5.35 -6.10
N TYR A 62 1.95 -4.46 -6.87
CA TYR A 62 3.20 -4.77 -7.59
C TYR A 62 4.37 -5.06 -6.64
N PHE A 63 4.49 -4.31 -5.54
CA PHE A 63 5.50 -4.56 -4.51
C PHE A 63 5.41 -5.98 -3.95
N MET A 64 4.21 -6.43 -3.58
CA MET A 64 3.99 -7.80 -3.10
C MET A 64 4.30 -8.85 -4.17
N LYS A 65 3.95 -8.59 -5.43
CA LYS A 65 4.30 -9.48 -6.56
C LYS A 65 5.81 -9.59 -6.75
N ALA A 66 6.52 -8.47 -6.69
CA ALA A 66 7.98 -8.46 -6.79
C ALA A 66 8.64 -9.20 -5.63
N ALA A 67 8.15 -9.01 -4.39
CA ALA A 67 8.62 -9.74 -3.22
C ALA A 67 8.45 -11.27 -3.38
N HIS A 68 7.28 -11.71 -3.85
CA HIS A 68 7.04 -13.13 -4.13
C HIS A 68 7.95 -13.68 -5.24
N ALA A 69 8.23 -12.91 -6.29
CA ALA A 69 9.16 -13.31 -7.35
C ALA A 69 10.60 -13.51 -6.83
N LEU A 70 10.95 -12.84 -5.74
CA LEU A 70 12.23 -12.99 -5.03
C LEU A 70 12.18 -14.07 -3.94
N GLY A 71 11.10 -14.85 -3.83
CA GLY A 71 10.94 -15.90 -2.84
C GLY A 71 10.59 -15.43 -1.42
N LEU A 72 10.19 -14.17 -1.26
CA LEU A 72 9.76 -13.62 0.04
C LEU A 72 8.28 -13.83 0.28
N GLY A 73 7.91 -14.15 1.51
CA GLY A 73 6.55 -14.06 2.00
C GLY A 73 6.15 -12.61 2.26
N THR A 74 4.88 -12.28 2.07
CA THR A 74 4.32 -10.96 2.33
C THR A 74 3.14 -11.05 3.29
N GLY A 75 3.04 -10.10 4.23
CA GLY A 75 1.94 -10.01 5.18
C GLY A 75 1.32 -8.61 5.18
N PRO A 76 0.45 -8.29 4.20
CA PRO A 76 -0.23 -6.99 4.18
C PRO A 76 -1.23 -6.87 5.32
N MET A 77 -1.34 -5.68 5.92
CA MET A 77 -2.26 -5.40 7.01
C MET A 77 -2.68 -3.93 7.03
N SER A 78 -3.96 -3.70 7.33
CA SER A 78 -4.55 -2.36 7.49
C SER A 78 -4.91 -2.03 8.95
N GLY A 79 -4.81 -3.02 9.86
CA GLY A 79 -5.18 -2.86 11.26
C GLY A 79 -4.08 -2.22 12.10
N PHE A 80 -3.89 -0.90 11.99
CA PHE A 80 -2.94 -0.13 12.78
C PHE A 80 -3.45 1.30 12.99
N ASP A 81 -2.77 2.05 13.86
CA ASP A 81 -3.01 3.48 14.06
C ASP A 81 -2.28 4.28 12.97
N ASN A 82 -3.03 4.69 11.94
CA ASN A 82 -2.49 5.48 10.85
C ASN A 82 -1.95 6.84 11.33
N ASN A 83 -2.68 7.52 12.21
CA ASN A 83 -2.29 8.85 12.67
C ASN A 83 -0.99 8.82 13.46
N GLY A 84 -0.87 7.91 14.43
CA GLY A 84 0.35 7.76 15.20
C GLY A 84 1.55 7.34 14.34
N LEU A 85 1.33 6.50 13.33
CA LEU A 85 2.38 6.12 12.39
C LEU A 85 2.80 7.30 11.51
N ASP A 86 1.85 8.06 10.99
CA ASP A 86 2.13 9.23 10.14
C ASP A 86 2.89 10.30 10.93
N GLU A 87 2.53 10.54 12.19
CA GLU A 87 3.22 11.47 13.09
C GLU A 87 4.67 11.04 13.37
N GLU A 88 4.92 9.75 13.53
CA GLU A 88 6.26 9.23 13.80
C GLU A 88 7.16 9.26 12.57
N PHE A 89 6.65 8.79 11.41
CA PHE A 89 7.49 8.53 10.23
C PHE A 89 7.40 9.60 9.15
N PHE A 90 6.30 10.37 9.10
CA PHE A 90 6.02 11.30 8.01
C PHE A 90 5.84 12.76 8.45
N LYS A 91 6.25 13.10 9.66
CA LYS A 91 6.06 14.41 10.29
C LYS A 91 6.41 15.62 9.41
N ASN A 92 7.40 15.48 8.52
CA ASN A 92 7.88 16.54 7.63
C ASN A 92 7.52 16.28 6.15
N LYS A 93 6.55 15.42 5.88
CA LYS A 93 6.13 15.03 4.54
C LYS A 93 4.61 15.10 4.44
N ASN A 94 4.11 15.42 3.26
CA ASN A 94 2.67 15.34 2.96
C ASN A 94 2.28 13.89 2.57
N TRP A 95 2.78 12.92 3.34
CA TRP A 95 2.53 11.51 3.14
C TRP A 95 1.53 10.97 4.13
N LYS A 96 0.74 10.00 3.69
CA LYS A 96 -0.20 9.26 4.52
C LYS A 96 0.03 7.77 4.35
N SER A 97 -0.01 7.03 5.45
CA SER A 97 0.07 5.58 5.42
C SER A 97 -1.18 4.98 4.79
N ASN A 98 -0.98 4.06 3.85
CA ASN A 98 -2.05 3.27 3.22
C ASN A 98 -2.19 1.93 3.97
N PHE A 99 -1.17 1.09 3.90
CA PHE A 99 -1.12 -0.17 4.62
C PHE A 99 0.32 -0.57 4.95
N LEU A 100 0.46 -1.50 5.88
CA LEU A 100 1.74 -2.11 6.22
C LEU A 100 1.91 -3.44 5.51
N CYS A 101 3.15 -3.83 5.23
CA CYS A 101 3.46 -5.13 4.68
C CYS A 101 4.69 -5.74 5.36
N ASN A 102 4.50 -6.79 6.13
CA ASN A 102 5.61 -7.59 6.64
C ASN A 102 6.25 -8.36 5.50
N LEU A 103 7.58 -8.43 5.51
CA LEU A 103 8.39 -9.19 4.56
C LEU A 103 9.30 -10.16 5.31
N GLY A 104 9.48 -11.33 4.77
CA GLY A 104 10.37 -12.34 5.32
C GLY A 104 10.16 -13.72 4.72
N TYR A 105 10.84 -14.70 5.25
CA TYR A 105 10.62 -16.10 4.88
C TYR A 105 9.57 -16.69 5.83
N GLY A 106 8.43 -17.09 5.27
CA GLY A 106 7.32 -17.63 6.05
C GLY A 106 7.61 -19.03 6.59
N ASP A 107 7.10 -19.34 7.78
CA ASP A 107 7.06 -20.71 8.30
C ASP A 107 5.84 -21.43 7.72
N GLU A 108 6.08 -22.37 6.82
CA GLU A 108 5.01 -23.13 6.16
C GLU A 108 4.11 -23.88 7.16
N LYS A 109 4.64 -24.27 8.32
CA LYS A 109 3.88 -24.96 9.36
C LYS A 109 2.85 -24.06 10.06
N GLN A 110 3.04 -22.74 9.97
CA GLN A 110 2.14 -21.74 10.56
C GLN A 110 1.24 -21.07 9.53
N THR A 111 1.38 -21.40 8.24
CA THR A 111 0.50 -20.90 7.19
C THR A 111 -0.90 -21.50 7.32
N ARG A 112 -1.91 -20.64 7.26
CA ARG A 112 -3.30 -21.08 7.21
C ARG A 112 -3.62 -21.63 5.81
N PRO A 113 -4.59 -22.56 5.69
CA PRO A 113 -5.10 -22.95 4.40
C PRO A 113 -5.54 -21.73 3.60
N ARG A 114 -5.42 -21.80 2.27
CA ARG A 114 -5.88 -20.72 1.38
C ARG A 114 -7.37 -20.50 1.59
N ALA A 115 -7.74 -19.28 1.91
CA ALA A 115 -9.14 -18.91 2.00
C ALA A 115 -9.83 -19.00 0.62
N PRO A 116 -11.15 -19.27 0.55
CA PRO A 116 -11.92 -19.27 -0.67
C PRO A 116 -11.73 -17.95 -1.46
N ARG A 117 -11.92 -18.02 -2.74
CA ARG A 117 -11.99 -16.88 -3.65
C ARG A 117 -13.30 -16.97 -4.42
N TYR A 118 -13.78 -15.83 -4.83
CA TYR A 118 -14.90 -15.78 -5.76
C TYR A 118 -14.51 -16.44 -7.08
N GLU A 119 -15.47 -17.09 -7.71
CA GLU A 119 -15.32 -17.54 -9.09
C GLU A 119 -15.37 -16.35 -10.04
N PHE A 120 -14.84 -16.52 -11.25
CA PHE A 120 -14.72 -15.41 -12.21
C PHE A 120 -16.08 -14.76 -12.49
N ASP A 121 -17.11 -15.55 -12.73
CA ASP A 121 -18.46 -15.10 -13.11
C ASP A 121 -19.22 -14.43 -11.95
N GLU A 122 -18.71 -14.55 -10.70
CA GLU A 122 -19.31 -13.88 -9.54
C GLU A 122 -18.87 -12.41 -9.42
N ILE A 123 -17.75 -12.06 -10.03
CA ILE A 123 -17.12 -10.72 -9.86
C ILE A 123 -16.78 -10.03 -11.17
N VAL A 124 -16.96 -10.68 -12.32
CA VAL A 124 -16.65 -10.14 -13.64
C VAL A 124 -17.84 -10.34 -14.57
N GLU A 125 -18.26 -9.27 -15.21
CA GLU A 125 -19.24 -9.28 -16.31
C GLU A 125 -18.53 -8.86 -17.60
N ILE A 126 -18.71 -9.67 -18.66
CA ILE A 126 -18.23 -9.34 -20.00
C ILE A 126 -19.42 -8.75 -20.76
N LEU A 127 -19.32 -7.47 -21.13
CA LEU A 127 -20.35 -6.72 -21.85
C LEU A 127 -20.17 -6.86 -23.36
#